data_21e4fcfbb9101fe539d6094c5856fd42
#
_entry.id   21e4fcfbb9101fe539d6094c5856fd42
#
_cell.length_a   1.000
_cell.length_b   1.000
_cell.length_c   1.000
_cell.angle_alpha   90.00
_cell.angle_beta   90.00
_cell.angle_gamma   90.00
#
_symmetry.space_group_name_H-M   'P 1'
#
loop_
_entity.id
_entity.type
_entity.pdbx_description
1 polymer ?
#
loop_
_entity_poly.entity_id
_entity_poly.type
_entity_poly.pdbx_seq_one_letter_code
_entity_poly.pdbx_strand_id
1 'polypeptide(L)'
;GLLFDYIIVHESGHEWFGNSITSKDIADMWIHEGFTCYTESVYVECNFGYEKGQTYVNGLKENVKNDKPIIGKYGVGNEGSGDMYYKGALLLNTIRHIINDDKKWWQILFMYSRTFSHKIIDTETVISYFNNASGMNLTPVFTQYLYKVGIPFLEIKRNKKKL
;
A
#
# COMPACT_ATOMS: atom_id res chain seq x y z
N GLY A 1 17.52 -15.69 7.79
CA GLY A 1 16.42 -14.75 7.67
C GLY A 1 16.45 -13.72 8.78
N LEU A 2 15.63 -12.67 8.64
CA LEU A 2 15.44 -11.68 9.70
C LEU A 2 14.68 -12.35 10.86
N LEU A 3 15.19 -12.18 12.09
CA LEU A 3 14.53 -12.70 13.28
C LEU A 3 13.68 -11.57 13.90
N PHE A 4 12.41 -11.51 13.53
CA PHE A 4 11.41 -10.69 14.20
C PHE A 4 10.05 -11.36 14.09
N ASP A 5 9.19 -11.09 15.05
CA ASP A 5 7.82 -11.58 15.04
C ASP A 5 6.94 -10.63 14.21
N TYR A 6 6.75 -10.98 12.94
CA TYR A 6 5.99 -10.14 12.01
C TYR A 6 4.54 -9.96 12.44
N ILE A 7 3.92 -10.98 13.08
CA ILE A 7 2.53 -10.90 13.55
C ILE A 7 2.39 -9.83 14.63
N ILE A 8 3.31 -9.78 15.59
CA ILE A 8 3.28 -8.74 16.64
C ILE A 8 3.41 -7.35 16.02
N VAL A 9 4.30 -7.17 15.04
CA VAL A 9 4.47 -5.89 14.35
C VAL A 9 3.20 -5.55 13.56
N HIS A 10 2.62 -6.53 12.86
CA HIS A 10 1.38 -6.38 12.11
C HIS A 10 0.24 -5.95 13.04
N GLU A 11 -0.06 -6.71 14.07
CA GLU A 11 -1.16 -6.42 14.99
C GLU A 11 -0.96 -5.07 15.72
N SER A 12 0.29 -4.70 16.02
CA SER A 12 0.59 -3.36 16.56
C SER A 12 0.30 -2.25 15.55
N GLY A 13 0.49 -2.49 14.27
CA GLY A 13 0.17 -1.54 13.19
C GLY A 13 -1.32 -1.21 13.11
N HIS A 14 -2.19 -2.13 13.52
CA HIS A 14 -3.65 -1.92 13.55
C HIS A 14 -4.09 -0.83 14.54
N GLU A 15 -3.25 -0.43 15.49
CA GLU A 15 -3.53 0.74 16.34
C GLU A 15 -3.66 2.03 15.51
N TRP A 16 -2.87 2.15 14.43
CA TRP A 16 -2.97 3.27 13.48
C TRP A 16 -3.95 2.99 12.34
N PHE A 17 -3.88 1.79 11.73
CA PHE A 17 -4.62 1.41 10.53
C PHE A 17 -5.65 0.32 10.85
N GLY A 18 -6.81 0.73 11.32
CA GLY A 18 -7.88 -0.11 11.85
C GLY A 18 -8.57 0.58 13.01
N ASN A 19 -7.85 0.80 14.11
CA ASN A 19 -8.39 1.41 15.33
C ASN A 19 -8.48 2.94 15.22
N SER A 20 -7.39 3.61 14.82
CA SER A 20 -7.37 5.07 14.69
C SER A 20 -7.93 5.55 13.34
N ILE A 21 -7.58 4.87 12.24
CA ILE A 21 -8.08 5.15 10.89
C ILE A 21 -8.92 3.94 10.47
N THR A 22 -10.23 4.11 10.40
CA THR A 22 -11.15 3.00 10.16
C THR A 22 -11.77 3.10 8.77
N SER A 23 -11.90 1.98 8.07
CA SER A 23 -12.61 1.92 6.79
C SER A 23 -14.13 2.07 7.00
N LYS A 24 -14.77 2.77 6.06
CA LYS A 24 -16.22 3.00 6.06
C LYS A 24 -17.02 1.73 5.78
N ASP A 25 -16.47 0.85 4.99
CA ASP A 25 -17.08 -0.42 4.59
C ASP A 25 -16.00 -1.51 4.57
N ILE A 26 -16.38 -2.75 4.80
CA ILE A 26 -15.47 -3.90 4.72
C ILE A 26 -14.88 -4.07 3.31
N ALA A 27 -15.53 -3.51 2.28
CA ALA A 27 -15.00 -3.46 0.92
C ALA A 27 -13.68 -2.69 0.82
N ASP A 28 -13.42 -1.76 1.75
CA ASP A 28 -12.21 -0.94 1.85
C ASP A 28 -11.16 -1.51 2.84
N MET A 29 -11.26 -2.80 3.20
CA MET A 29 -10.42 -3.40 4.24
C MET A 29 -8.91 -3.29 3.95
N TRP A 30 -8.52 -3.08 2.70
CA TRP A 30 -7.12 -2.82 2.33
C TRP A 30 -6.53 -1.59 3.05
N ILE A 31 -7.39 -0.64 3.49
CA ILE A 31 -6.97 0.53 4.29
C ILE A 31 -6.42 0.08 5.65
N HIS A 32 -6.97 -0.99 6.21
CA HIS A 32 -6.42 -1.61 7.41
C HIS A 32 -5.22 -2.48 7.04
N GLU A 33 -5.45 -3.51 6.26
CA GLU A 33 -4.51 -4.62 6.06
C GLU A 33 -3.30 -4.23 5.20
N GLY A 34 -3.52 -3.46 4.13
CA GLY A 34 -2.44 -3.03 3.24
C GLY A 34 -1.46 -2.07 3.91
N PHE A 35 -1.98 -1.10 4.67
CA PHE A 35 -1.13 -0.18 5.44
C PHE A 35 -0.44 -0.91 6.59
N THR A 36 -1.14 -1.78 7.30
CA THR A 36 -0.56 -2.56 8.40
C THR A 36 0.52 -3.51 7.89
N CYS A 37 0.29 -4.24 6.81
CA CYS A 37 1.32 -5.07 6.16
C CYS A 37 2.53 -4.24 5.68
N TYR A 38 2.31 -2.99 5.25
CA TYR A 38 3.42 -2.09 4.91
C TYR A 38 4.22 -1.66 6.15
N THR A 39 3.60 -1.56 7.34
CA THR A 39 4.33 -1.24 8.57
C THR A 39 5.36 -2.31 8.96
N GLU A 40 5.16 -3.56 8.58
CA GLU A 40 6.17 -4.61 8.76
C GLU A 40 7.46 -4.25 7.99
N SER A 41 7.31 -3.77 6.75
CA SER A 41 8.44 -3.31 5.92
C SER A 41 9.13 -2.10 6.51
N VAL A 42 8.34 -1.15 7.06
CA VAL A 42 8.85 0.03 7.77
C VAL A 42 9.64 -0.38 9.00
N TYR A 43 9.12 -1.33 9.79
CA TYR A 43 9.82 -1.88 10.94
C TYR A 43 11.17 -2.50 10.56
N VAL A 44 11.17 -3.31 9.49
CA VAL A 44 12.41 -3.92 8.97
C VAL A 44 13.38 -2.84 8.51
N GLU A 45 12.92 -1.81 7.79
CA GLU A 45 13.77 -0.72 7.34
C GLU A 45 14.38 0.06 8.52
N CYS A 46 13.60 0.38 9.54
CA CYS A 46 14.06 1.11 10.71
C CYS A 46 15.10 0.34 11.54
N ASN A 47 14.95 -0.98 11.65
CA ASN A 47 15.82 -1.80 12.51
C ASN A 47 17.01 -2.43 11.78
N PHE A 48 16.88 -2.67 10.47
CA PHE A 48 17.88 -3.44 9.68
C PHE A 48 18.35 -2.69 8.42
N GLY A 49 17.86 -1.48 8.19
CA GLY A 49 18.26 -0.61 7.08
C GLY A 49 17.40 -0.77 5.81
N TYR A 50 17.49 0.24 4.95
CA TYR A 50 16.70 0.41 3.73
C TYR A 50 16.67 -0.85 2.83
N GLU A 51 17.85 -1.42 2.52
CA GLU A 51 17.96 -2.59 1.64
C GLU A 51 17.17 -3.80 2.17
N LYS A 52 17.17 -3.99 3.49
CA LYS A 52 16.40 -5.07 4.12
C LYS A 52 14.91 -4.81 4.08
N GLY A 53 14.48 -3.56 4.30
CA GLY A 53 13.09 -3.14 4.14
C GLY A 53 12.59 -3.38 2.72
N GLN A 54 13.37 -2.97 1.71
CA GLN A 54 13.03 -3.19 0.30
C GLN A 54 13.00 -4.68 -0.07
N THR A 55 13.93 -5.47 0.44
CA THR A 55 13.94 -6.93 0.24
C THR A 55 12.67 -7.56 0.84
N TYR A 56 12.27 -7.12 2.04
CA TYR A 56 11.08 -7.62 2.72
C TYR A 56 9.82 -7.31 1.92
N VAL A 57 9.56 -6.04 1.61
CA VAL A 57 8.33 -5.64 0.89
C VAL A 57 8.27 -6.25 -0.51
N ASN A 58 9.38 -6.33 -1.23
CA ASN A 58 9.41 -6.94 -2.56
C ASN A 58 9.19 -8.45 -2.52
N GLY A 59 9.54 -9.12 -1.42
CA GLY A 59 9.26 -10.54 -1.20
C GLY A 59 7.77 -10.85 -1.07
N LEU A 60 6.95 -9.88 -0.64
CA LEU A 60 5.50 -10.05 -0.51
C LEU A 60 4.80 -10.40 -1.83
N LYS A 61 5.42 -10.07 -2.98
CA LYS A 61 4.88 -10.40 -4.31
C LYS A 61 4.60 -11.89 -4.52
N GLU A 62 5.35 -12.76 -3.83
CA GLU A 62 5.21 -14.22 -3.93
C GLU A 62 3.87 -14.72 -3.35
N ASN A 63 3.23 -13.91 -2.49
CA ASN A 63 1.96 -14.23 -1.87
C ASN A 63 0.76 -13.64 -2.64
N VAL A 64 0.99 -12.81 -3.66
CA VAL A 64 -0.08 -12.17 -4.45
C VAL A 64 -0.70 -13.17 -5.41
N LYS A 65 -2.02 -13.32 -5.35
CA LYS A 65 -2.80 -14.28 -6.13
C LYS A 65 -3.42 -13.69 -7.39
N ASN A 66 -3.77 -12.40 -7.38
CA ASN A 66 -4.53 -11.73 -8.43
C ASN A 66 -5.82 -12.49 -8.83
N ASP A 67 -6.51 -13.07 -7.85
CA ASP A 67 -7.71 -13.89 -8.06
C ASP A 67 -8.96 -13.05 -8.36
N LYS A 68 -9.11 -11.93 -7.68
CA LYS A 68 -10.21 -10.96 -7.84
C LYS A 68 -9.75 -9.57 -7.38
N PRO A 69 -10.52 -8.49 -7.64
CA PRO A 69 -10.20 -7.15 -7.14
C PRO A 69 -10.01 -7.13 -5.62
N ILE A 70 -9.12 -6.26 -5.14
CA ILE A 70 -8.92 -6.01 -3.71
C ILE A 70 -10.15 -5.33 -3.12
N ILE A 71 -10.71 -4.35 -3.84
CA ILE A 71 -11.95 -3.69 -3.40
C ILE A 71 -13.11 -4.66 -3.54
N GLY A 72 -13.81 -4.85 -2.43
CA GLY A 72 -15.01 -5.67 -2.37
C GLY A 72 -16.25 -4.97 -2.91
N LYS A 73 -17.40 -5.61 -2.71
CA LYS A 73 -18.69 -5.01 -3.05
C LYS A 73 -19.27 -4.29 -1.82
N TYR A 74 -19.47 -2.99 -1.97
CA TYR A 74 -20.02 -2.15 -0.89
C TYR A 74 -21.42 -2.54 -0.45
N GLY A 75 -21.70 -2.38 0.83
CA GLY A 75 -23.03 -2.54 1.42
C GLY A 75 -23.54 -3.97 1.57
N VAL A 76 -22.70 -4.99 1.30
CA VAL A 76 -23.10 -6.41 1.34
C VAL A 76 -22.13 -7.31 2.13
N GLY A 77 -21.26 -6.73 2.94
CA GLY A 77 -20.31 -7.50 3.76
C GLY A 77 -19.28 -8.29 2.94
N ASN A 78 -18.77 -7.72 1.84
CA ASN A 78 -17.82 -8.37 0.95
C ASN A 78 -16.47 -7.61 0.94
N GLU A 79 -15.43 -8.23 1.48
CA GLU A 79 -14.09 -7.64 1.64
C GLU A 79 -13.18 -7.70 0.40
N GLY A 80 -13.60 -8.32 -0.68
CA GLY A 80 -12.76 -8.49 -1.87
C GLY A 80 -11.68 -9.57 -1.73
N SER A 81 -10.52 -9.38 -2.39
CA SER A 81 -9.42 -10.34 -2.38
C SER A 81 -8.57 -10.25 -1.12
N GLY A 82 -8.06 -11.39 -0.65
CA GLY A 82 -7.00 -11.45 0.36
C GLY A 82 -5.68 -10.80 -0.09
N ASP A 83 -5.54 -10.42 -1.35
CA ASP A 83 -4.43 -9.60 -1.84
C ASP A 83 -4.40 -8.19 -1.20
N MET A 84 -5.42 -7.81 -0.46
CA MET A 84 -5.48 -6.57 0.30
C MET A 84 -4.26 -6.39 1.22
N TYR A 85 -3.69 -7.46 1.75
CA TYR A 85 -2.48 -7.47 2.56
C TYR A 85 -1.24 -7.16 1.70
N TYR A 86 -0.83 -8.12 0.91
CA TYR A 86 0.46 -8.11 0.20
C TYR A 86 0.47 -7.13 -0.97
N LYS A 87 -0.54 -7.17 -1.81
CA LYS A 87 -0.65 -6.26 -2.96
C LYS A 87 -0.96 -4.84 -2.49
N GLY A 88 -1.67 -4.68 -1.36
CA GLY A 88 -1.86 -3.39 -0.69
C GLY A 88 -0.54 -2.77 -0.22
N ALA A 89 0.31 -3.55 0.46
CA ALA A 89 1.64 -3.09 0.87
C ALA A 89 2.55 -2.77 -0.35
N LEU A 90 2.51 -3.60 -1.39
CA LEU A 90 3.23 -3.36 -2.65
C LEU A 90 2.77 -2.09 -3.37
N LEU A 91 1.47 -1.77 -3.32
CA LEU A 91 0.93 -0.51 -3.83
C LEU A 91 1.59 0.70 -3.14
N LEU A 92 1.65 0.69 -1.80
CA LEU A 92 2.26 1.77 -1.04
C LEU A 92 3.75 1.91 -1.37
N ASN A 93 4.48 0.80 -1.45
CA ASN A 93 5.89 0.81 -1.87
C ASN A 93 6.07 1.34 -3.30
N THR A 94 5.18 0.97 -4.22
CA THR A 94 5.19 1.47 -5.60
C THR A 94 4.98 2.99 -5.64
N ILE A 95 4.03 3.51 -4.85
CA ILE A 95 3.80 4.96 -4.74
C ILE A 95 5.02 5.67 -4.18
N ARG A 96 5.69 5.12 -3.16
CA ARG A 96 6.96 5.64 -2.64
C ARG A 96 8.00 5.80 -3.75
N HIS A 97 8.18 4.78 -4.58
CA HIS A 97 9.12 4.82 -5.70
C HIS A 97 8.71 5.80 -6.81
N ILE A 98 7.40 5.97 -7.07
CA ILE A 98 6.90 6.97 -8.02
C ILE A 98 7.20 8.38 -7.51
N ILE A 99 6.99 8.65 -6.22
CA ILE A 99 7.31 9.93 -5.59
C ILE A 99 8.81 10.21 -5.64
N ASN A 100 9.63 9.16 -5.51
CA ASN A 100 11.10 9.19 -5.58
C ASN A 100 11.75 10.27 -4.69
N ASP A 101 11.17 10.50 -3.53
CA ASP A 101 11.63 11.42 -2.48
C ASP A 101 11.21 10.84 -1.12
N ASP A 102 12.13 10.18 -0.44
CA ASP A 102 11.86 9.52 0.83
C ASP A 102 11.44 10.49 1.94
N LYS A 103 12.03 11.69 1.97
CA LYS A 103 11.64 12.69 2.95
C LYS A 103 10.19 13.10 2.78
N LYS A 104 9.77 13.33 1.54
CA LYS A 104 8.39 13.63 1.18
C LYS A 104 7.46 12.46 1.47
N TRP A 105 7.89 11.23 1.17
CA TRP A 105 7.13 10.01 1.47
C TRP A 105 6.81 9.87 2.96
N TRP A 106 7.82 9.97 3.82
CA TRP A 106 7.64 9.87 5.26
C TRP A 106 6.76 10.99 5.82
N GLN A 107 6.88 12.20 5.27
CA GLN A 107 6.01 13.31 5.62
C GLN A 107 4.56 13.03 5.22
N ILE A 108 4.32 12.48 4.03
CA ILE A 108 2.98 12.09 3.56
C ILE A 108 2.36 11.07 4.52
N LEU A 109 3.06 10.00 4.87
CA LEU A 109 2.55 8.98 5.78
C LEU A 109 2.29 9.53 7.19
N PHE A 110 3.21 10.32 7.71
CA PHE A 110 3.02 10.98 9.01
C PHE A 110 1.78 11.88 9.01
N MET A 111 1.64 12.72 8.00
CA MET A 111 0.47 13.60 7.89
C MET A 111 -0.82 12.84 7.61
N TYR A 112 -0.77 11.71 6.89
CA TYR A 112 -1.91 10.81 6.70
C TYR A 112 -2.44 10.33 8.06
N SER A 113 -1.57 9.78 8.89
CA SER A 113 -1.95 9.30 10.22
C SER A 113 -2.51 10.41 11.11
N ARG A 114 -2.01 11.63 11.01
CA ARG A 114 -2.50 12.79 11.78
C ARG A 114 -3.83 13.32 11.25
N THR A 115 -3.96 13.42 9.92
CA THR A 115 -5.17 13.98 9.27
C THR A 115 -6.40 13.12 9.48
N PHE A 116 -6.20 11.80 9.47
CA PHE A 116 -7.30 10.83 9.57
C PHE A 116 -7.40 10.15 10.95
N SER A 117 -6.63 10.60 11.93
CA SER A 117 -6.73 10.09 13.31
C SER A 117 -8.17 10.15 13.82
N HIS A 118 -8.67 9.01 14.30
CA HIS A 118 -10.03 8.81 14.80
C HIS A 118 -11.13 9.15 13.78
N LYS A 119 -10.86 8.85 12.49
CA LYS A 119 -11.83 9.06 11.42
C LYS A 119 -12.16 7.78 10.67
N ILE A 120 -13.38 7.76 10.14
CA ILE A 120 -13.85 6.75 9.22
C ILE A 120 -13.67 7.29 7.80
N ILE A 121 -12.95 6.56 6.96
CA ILE A 121 -12.61 6.95 5.59
C ILE A 121 -12.90 5.81 4.59
N ASP A 122 -12.85 6.14 3.32
CA ASP A 122 -12.99 5.20 2.20
C ASP A 122 -11.80 5.30 1.24
N THR A 123 -11.74 4.40 0.28
CA THR A 123 -10.67 4.36 -0.73
C THR A 123 -10.55 5.68 -1.51
N GLU A 124 -11.66 6.34 -1.86
CA GLU A 124 -11.63 7.61 -2.59
C GLU A 124 -10.98 8.72 -1.77
N THR A 125 -11.22 8.74 -0.46
CA THR A 125 -10.57 9.66 0.49
C THR A 125 -9.05 9.44 0.51
N VAL A 126 -8.60 8.18 0.53
CA VAL A 126 -7.17 7.83 0.48
C VAL A 126 -6.54 8.30 -0.84
N ILE A 127 -7.16 7.97 -1.97
CA ILE A 127 -6.66 8.36 -3.31
C ILE A 127 -6.53 9.89 -3.41
N SER A 128 -7.57 10.61 -2.99
CA SER A 128 -7.59 12.08 -3.01
C SER A 128 -6.49 12.67 -2.15
N TYR A 129 -6.28 12.10 -0.95
CA TYR A 129 -5.22 12.53 -0.06
C TYR A 129 -3.83 12.35 -0.71
N PHE A 130 -3.53 11.16 -1.22
CA PHE A 130 -2.22 10.88 -1.83
C PHE A 130 -1.97 11.71 -3.09
N ASN A 131 -2.98 11.94 -3.92
CA ASN A 131 -2.87 12.84 -5.07
C ASN A 131 -2.49 14.27 -4.62
N ASN A 132 -3.20 14.81 -3.66
CA ASN A 132 -2.97 16.17 -3.16
C ASN A 132 -1.61 16.31 -2.46
N ALA A 133 -1.28 15.39 -1.57
CA ALA A 133 -0.05 15.44 -0.78
C ALA A 133 1.21 15.21 -1.64
N SER A 134 1.12 14.36 -2.66
CA SER A 134 2.22 14.13 -3.59
C SER A 134 2.33 15.20 -4.68
N GLY A 135 1.22 15.86 -5.03
CA GLY A 135 1.11 16.75 -6.20
C GLY A 135 1.09 15.97 -7.52
N MET A 136 0.80 14.66 -7.48
CA MET A 136 0.80 13.77 -8.64
C MET A 136 -0.58 13.14 -8.83
N ASN A 137 -0.95 12.79 -10.07
CA ASN A 137 -2.12 11.97 -10.32
C ASN A 137 -1.76 10.47 -10.16
N LEU A 138 -1.95 9.95 -8.96
CA LEU A 138 -1.71 8.55 -8.62
C LEU A 138 -2.96 7.66 -8.83
N THR A 139 -4.10 8.25 -9.21
CA THR A 139 -5.36 7.53 -9.44
C THR A 139 -5.20 6.31 -10.37
N PRO A 140 -4.46 6.38 -11.51
CA PRO A 140 -4.27 5.21 -12.36
C PRO A 140 -3.54 4.06 -11.66
N VAL A 141 -2.58 4.36 -10.77
CA VAL A 141 -1.83 3.37 -10.00
C VAL A 141 -2.75 2.69 -8.99
N PHE A 142 -3.49 3.47 -8.20
CA PHE A 142 -4.50 2.94 -7.29
C PHE A 142 -5.52 2.07 -8.03
N THR A 143 -6.05 2.54 -9.16
CA THR A 143 -7.02 1.79 -9.96
C THR A 143 -6.46 0.45 -10.42
N GLN A 144 -5.21 0.43 -10.90
CA GLN A 144 -4.56 -0.80 -11.35
C GLN A 144 -4.40 -1.83 -10.24
N TYR A 145 -3.98 -1.39 -9.05
CA TYR A 145 -3.74 -2.29 -7.92
C TYR A 145 -5.02 -2.75 -7.25
N LEU A 146 -5.98 -1.85 -7.03
CA LEU A 146 -7.15 -2.12 -6.20
C LEU A 146 -8.33 -2.74 -6.97
N TYR A 147 -8.53 -2.34 -8.22
CA TYR A 147 -9.71 -2.73 -8.99
C TYR A 147 -9.42 -3.68 -10.16
N LYS A 148 -8.13 -3.94 -10.47
CA LYS A 148 -7.75 -4.81 -11.59
C LYS A 148 -6.96 -6.02 -11.11
N VAL A 149 -7.22 -7.16 -11.76
CA VAL A 149 -6.46 -8.41 -11.55
C VAL A 149 -5.36 -8.59 -12.60
N GLY A 150 -5.46 -7.91 -13.75
CA GLY A 150 -4.47 -8.00 -14.82
C GLY A 150 -3.13 -7.41 -14.41
N ILE A 151 -2.05 -8.14 -14.67
CA ILE A 151 -0.68 -7.64 -14.46
C ILE A 151 -0.31 -6.78 -15.67
N PRO A 152 0.15 -5.52 -15.48
CA PRO A 152 0.61 -4.69 -16.59
C PRO A 152 1.78 -5.33 -17.32
N PHE A 153 1.72 -5.32 -18.65
CA PHE A 153 2.83 -5.76 -19.48
C PHE A 153 3.68 -4.56 -19.89
N LEU A 154 4.94 -4.54 -19.48
CA LEU A 154 5.88 -3.49 -19.83
C LEU A 154 6.72 -3.88 -21.05
N GLU A 155 6.54 -3.16 -22.15
CA GLU A 155 7.36 -3.31 -23.35
C GLU A 155 8.38 -2.18 -23.43
N ILE A 156 9.68 -2.52 -23.38
CA ILE A 156 10.77 -1.55 -23.50
C ILE A 156 11.36 -1.65 -24.90
N LYS A 157 11.16 -0.60 -25.73
CA LYS A 157 11.77 -0.49 -27.06
C LYS A 157 12.99 0.43 -26.98
N ARG A 158 14.18 -0.10 -27.23
CA ARG A 158 15.40 0.68 -27.36
C ARG A 158 15.56 1.14 -28.81
N ASN A 159 15.34 2.42 -29.06
CA ASN A 159 15.71 3.01 -30.36
C ASN A 159 17.22 3.16 -30.43
N LYS A 160 17.90 2.38 -31.28
CA LYS A 160 19.29 2.65 -31.61
C LYS A 160 19.34 3.97 -32.36
N LYS A 161 19.83 5.07 -31.75
CA LYS A 161 20.26 6.22 -32.52
C LYS A 161 21.39 5.74 -33.44
N LYS A 162 21.20 5.84 -34.76
CA LYS A 162 22.31 5.76 -35.71
C LYS A 162 23.27 6.91 -35.34
N LEU A 163 24.52 6.55 -35.05
CA LEU A 163 25.63 7.48 -34.99
C LEU A 163 25.87 8.07 -36.38
#